data_aafa965e9dc0b6bb4c8f4df262c2226d
#
_entry.id   aafa965e9dc0b6bb4c8f4df262c2226d
#
_cell.length_a   1.000
_cell.length_b   1.000
_cell.length_c   1.000
_cell.angle_alpha   90.00
_cell.angle_beta   90.00
_cell.angle_gamma   90.00
#
_symmetry.space_group_name_H-M   'P 1'
#
loop_
_entity.id
_entity.type
_entity.pdbx_description
1 polymer ?
#
loop_
_entity_poly.entity_id
_entity_poly.type
_entity_poly.pdbx_seq_one_letter_code
_entity_poly.pdbx_strand_id
1 'polypeptide(L)'
;MPSPLTFANTGAWYAFVDKSDAHHVAASQFVQNLTTPLVTSTYILDETVTLIKLHVGHSAAIRFGESLRQEQIARLVKITEQDEDRAWEIFVRHHDKEFSFTDCTSFALMERLQVDTAFAFDDHFRQYGRFVVVPS
;
A
#
# COMPACT_ATOMS: atom_id res chain seq x y z
N MET A 1 19.33 -5.69 8.79
CA MET A 1 19.14 -5.66 7.32
C MET A 1 17.71 -5.34 6.98
N PRO A 2 17.45 -4.41 6.06
CA PRO A 2 16.09 -4.22 5.56
C PRO A 2 15.59 -5.49 4.88
N SER A 3 14.30 -5.67 4.90
CA SER A 3 13.65 -6.78 4.22
C SER A 3 13.69 -6.55 2.70
N PRO A 4 13.86 -7.60 1.87
CA PRO A 4 13.78 -7.46 0.41
C PRO A 4 12.36 -7.24 -0.11
N LEU A 5 11.38 -7.05 0.78
CA LEU A 5 9.99 -6.82 0.39
C LEU A 5 9.77 -5.36 -0.04
N THR A 6 8.77 -5.17 -0.88
CA THR A 6 8.25 -3.84 -1.23
C THR A 6 6.80 -3.75 -0.75
N PHE A 7 6.49 -2.70 -0.01
CA PHE A 7 5.13 -2.47 0.49
C PHE A 7 4.30 -1.78 -0.59
N ALA A 8 3.11 -2.31 -0.89
CA ALA A 8 2.23 -1.72 -1.89
C ALA A 8 1.08 -0.95 -1.22
N ASN A 9 0.95 0.32 -1.58
CA ASN A 9 -0.08 1.23 -1.08
C ASN A 9 -1.36 1.13 -1.91
N THR A 10 -2.44 1.66 -1.38
CA THR A 10 -3.77 1.67 -2.03
C THR A 10 -3.72 2.26 -3.43
N GLY A 11 -3.13 3.44 -3.59
CA GLY A 11 -3.07 4.11 -4.90
C GLY A 11 -2.33 3.29 -5.95
N ALA A 12 -1.30 2.54 -5.53
CA ALA A 12 -0.57 1.67 -6.44
C ALA A 12 -1.42 0.47 -6.88
N TRP A 13 -2.11 -0.18 -5.96
CA TRP A 13 -3.04 -1.26 -6.30
C TRP A 13 -4.17 -0.76 -7.19
N TYR A 14 -4.73 0.40 -6.84
CA TYR A 14 -5.83 0.96 -7.62
C TYR A 14 -5.40 1.25 -9.06
N ALA A 15 -4.23 1.86 -9.24
CA ALA A 15 -3.67 2.14 -10.56
C ALA A 15 -3.42 0.85 -11.36
N PHE A 16 -3.01 -0.20 -10.67
CA PHE A 16 -2.79 -1.50 -11.29
C PHE A 16 -4.09 -2.12 -11.81
N VAL A 17 -5.21 -1.93 -11.10
CA VAL A 17 -6.50 -2.51 -11.44
C VAL A 17 -7.28 -1.66 -12.44
N ASP A 18 -7.28 -0.34 -12.29
CA ASP A 18 -8.08 0.57 -13.12
C ASP A 18 -7.32 0.97 -14.37
N LYS A 19 -7.71 0.39 -15.53
CA LYS A 19 -7.03 0.62 -16.80
C LYS A 19 -7.12 2.07 -17.26
N SER A 20 -8.08 2.85 -16.74
CA SER A 20 -8.24 4.26 -17.08
C SER A 20 -7.44 5.19 -16.17
N ASP A 21 -6.80 4.67 -15.12
CA ASP A 21 -6.03 5.51 -14.21
C ASP A 21 -4.78 6.05 -14.89
N ALA A 22 -4.44 7.31 -14.55
CA ALA A 22 -3.28 7.98 -15.14
C ALA A 22 -1.96 7.22 -14.90
N HIS A 23 -1.88 6.47 -13.81
CA HIS A 23 -0.68 5.71 -13.45
C HIS A 23 -0.75 4.23 -13.80
N HIS A 24 -1.78 3.81 -14.56
CA HIS A 24 -1.99 2.39 -14.86
C HIS A 24 -0.79 1.75 -15.58
N VAL A 25 -0.26 2.42 -16.60
CA VAL A 25 0.87 1.88 -17.37
C VAL A 25 2.10 1.73 -16.49
N ALA A 26 2.42 2.75 -15.70
CA ALA A 26 3.56 2.70 -14.79
C ALA A 26 3.41 1.60 -13.75
N ALA A 27 2.20 1.45 -13.17
CA ALA A 27 1.94 0.40 -12.19
C ALA A 27 2.07 -0.99 -12.80
N SER A 28 1.51 -1.19 -13.99
CA SER A 28 1.58 -2.48 -14.68
C SER A 28 3.01 -2.86 -15.04
N GLN A 29 3.79 -1.91 -15.55
CA GLN A 29 5.19 -2.15 -15.87
C GLN A 29 6.00 -2.49 -14.62
N PHE A 30 5.74 -1.79 -13.52
CA PHE A 30 6.44 -2.07 -12.27
C PHE A 30 6.17 -3.49 -11.79
N VAL A 31 4.90 -3.91 -11.80
CA VAL A 31 4.51 -5.27 -11.37
C VAL A 31 5.11 -6.33 -12.28
N GLN A 32 5.10 -6.11 -13.59
CA GLN A 32 5.67 -7.06 -14.56
C GLN A 32 7.18 -7.25 -14.37
N ASN A 33 7.88 -6.22 -13.92
CA ASN A 33 9.32 -6.25 -13.77
C ASN A 33 9.80 -6.51 -12.33
N LEU A 34 8.87 -6.90 -11.45
CA LEU A 34 9.20 -7.16 -10.05
C LEU A 34 10.19 -8.32 -9.92
N THR A 35 11.22 -8.09 -9.10
CA THR A 35 12.19 -9.12 -8.71
C THR A 35 12.07 -9.48 -7.24
N THR A 36 11.31 -8.69 -6.46
CA THR A 36 11.09 -8.90 -5.03
C THR A 36 9.60 -9.03 -4.75
N PRO A 37 9.21 -9.83 -3.74
CA PRO A 37 7.79 -9.96 -3.42
C PRO A 37 7.20 -8.67 -2.86
N LEU A 38 5.90 -8.51 -3.07
CA LEU A 38 5.13 -7.42 -2.48
C LEU A 38 4.55 -7.83 -1.13
N VAL A 39 4.39 -6.86 -0.26
CA VAL A 39 3.67 -7.00 1.01
C VAL A 39 2.68 -5.85 1.13
N THR A 40 1.56 -6.11 1.75
CA THR A 40 0.56 -5.08 2.03
C THR A 40 -0.19 -5.43 3.31
N SER A 41 -1.12 -4.58 3.72
CA SER A 41 -1.81 -4.76 4.98
C SER A 41 -3.31 -4.98 4.81
N THR A 42 -3.95 -5.44 5.89
CA THR A 42 -5.40 -5.58 5.95
C THR A 42 -6.12 -4.24 5.84
N TYR A 43 -5.51 -3.14 6.29
CA TYR A 43 -6.09 -1.80 6.12
C TYR A 43 -6.04 -1.36 4.66
N ILE A 44 -4.95 -1.68 3.96
CA ILE A 44 -4.85 -1.40 2.52
C ILE A 44 -5.86 -2.23 1.73
N LEU A 45 -6.05 -3.49 2.10
CA LEU A 45 -7.07 -4.34 1.47
C LEU A 45 -8.45 -3.68 1.59
N ASP A 46 -8.82 -3.25 2.79
CA ASP A 46 -10.12 -2.61 3.03
C ASP A 46 -10.31 -1.37 2.16
N GLU A 47 -9.33 -0.47 2.20
CA GLU A 47 -9.40 0.78 1.43
C GLU A 47 -9.45 0.52 -0.07
N THR A 48 -8.64 -0.42 -0.55
CA THR A 48 -8.51 -0.70 -1.99
C THR A 48 -9.77 -1.34 -2.56
N VAL A 49 -10.31 -2.37 -1.90
CA VAL A 49 -11.55 -3.01 -2.41
C VAL A 49 -12.71 -2.03 -2.44
N THR A 50 -12.77 -1.12 -1.48
CA THR A 50 -13.81 -0.09 -1.44
C THR A 50 -13.68 0.87 -2.63
N LEU A 51 -12.47 1.35 -2.90
CA LEU A 51 -12.23 2.25 -4.04
C LEU A 51 -12.50 1.56 -5.37
N ILE A 52 -12.06 0.32 -5.53
CA ILE A 52 -12.31 -0.43 -6.77
C ILE A 52 -13.81 -0.60 -6.98
N LYS A 53 -14.55 -0.97 -5.91
CA LYS A 53 -16.00 -1.12 -6.02
C LYS A 53 -16.66 0.17 -6.48
N LEU A 54 -16.27 1.31 -5.91
CA LEU A 54 -16.89 2.59 -6.19
C LEU A 54 -16.61 3.11 -7.61
N HIS A 55 -15.40 2.87 -8.11
CA HIS A 55 -14.95 3.50 -9.37
C HIS A 55 -14.84 2.55 -10.55
N VAL A 56 -14.67 1.25 -10.32
CA VAL A 56 -14.52 0.26 -11.39
C VAL A 56 -15.70 -0.70 -11.39
N GLY A 57 -16.06 -1.25 -10.22
CA GLY A 57 -17.21 -2.13 -10.08
C GLY A 57 -17.00 -3.24 -9.07
N HIS A 58 -18.12 -3.82 -8.65
CA HIS A 58 -18.15 -4.86 -7.62
C HIS A 58 -17.38 -6.11 -8.03
N SER A 59 -17.55 -6.55 -9.29
CA SER A 59 -16.89 -7.74 -9.80
C SER A 59 -15.36 -7.61 -9.77
N ALA A 60 -14.84 -6.45 -10.19
CA ALA A 60 -13.40 -6.17 -10.14
C ALA A 60 -12.89 -6.14 -8.69
N ALA A 61 -13.66 -5.58 -7.77
CA ALA A 61 -13.30 -5.53 -6.35
C ALA A 61 -13.20 -6.95 -5.76
N ILE A 62 -14.15 -7.83 -6.12
CA ILE A 62 -14.13 -9.22 -5.66
C ILE A 62 -12.88 -9.94 -6.19
N ARG A 63 -12.59 -9.81 -7.48
CA ARG A 63 -11.43 -10.48 -8.08
C ARG A 63 -10.13 -10.04 -7.42
N PHE A 64 -9.96 -8.73 -7.23
CA PHE A 64 -8.77 -8.20 -6.56
C PHE A 64 -8.69 -8.69 -5.12
N GLY A 65 -9.79 -8.55 -4.38
CA GLY A 65 -9.83 -8.94 -2.96
C GLY A 65 -9.53 -10.42 -2.74
N GLU A 66 -10.07 -11.28 -3.59
CA GLU A 66 -9.80 -12.72 -3.49
C GLU A 66 -8.34 -13.02 -3.80
N SER A 67 -7.77 -12.40 -4.85
CA SER A 67 -6.35 -12.59 -5.18
C SER A 67 -5.45 -12.17 -4.04
N LEU A 68 -5.76 -11.05 -3.39
CA LEU A 68 -4.95 -10.56 -2.29
C LEU A 68 -5.15 -11.40 -1.02
N ARG A 69 -6.38 -11.77 -0.69
CA ARG A 69 -6.67 -12.58 0.51
C ARG A 69 -6.06 -13.97 0.41
N GLN A 70 -5.92 -14.51 -0.79
CA GLN A 70 -5.27 -15.81 -1.03
C GLN A 70 -3.76 -15.67 -1.22
N GLU A 71 -3.23 -14.47 -1.06
CA GLU A 71 -1.81 -14.16 -1.17
C GLU A 71 -1.19 -14.55 -2.51
N GLN A 72 -1.97 -14.40 -3.59
CA GLN A 72 -1.51 -14.71 -4.95
C GLN A 72 -0.66 -13.59 -5.54
N ILE A 73 -0.85 -12.34 -5.08
CA ILE A 73 -0.16 -11.17 -5.66
C ILE A 73 0.73 -10.44 -4.65
N ALA A 74 0.55 -10.69 -3.36
CA ALA A 74 1.36 -10.09 -2.29
C ALA A 74 1.12 -10.85 -1.00
N ARG A 75 2.05 -10.73 -0.04
CA ARG A 75 1.79 -11.16 1.33
C ARG A 75 0.82 -10.19 1.98
N LEU A 76 -0.18 -10.70 2.65
CA LEU A 76 -1.18 -9.89 3.35
C LEU A 76 -0.92 -9.97 4.85
N VAL A 77 -0.56 -8.85 5.46
CA VAL A 77 -0.16 -8.80 6.87
C VAL A 77 -1.22 -8.04 7.66
N LYS A 78 -1.61 -8.60 8.80
CA LYS A 78 -2.55 -7.93 9.69
C LYS A 78 -1.89 -6.78 10.40
N ILE A 79 -2.62 -5.66 10.50
CA ILE A 79 -2.24 -4.56 11.36
C ILE A 79 -2.52 -4.99 12.80
N THR A 80 -1.49 -4.99 13.63
CA THR A 80 -1.61 -5.37 15.03
C THR A 80 -2.00 -4.19 15.90
N GLU A 81 -2.39 -4.45 17.14
CA GLU A 81 -2.65 -3.39 18.10
C GLU A 81 -1.43 -2.48 18.29
N GLN A 82 -0.23 -3.07 18.31
CA GLN A 82 1.01 -2.30 18.41
C GLN A 82 1.22 -1.40 17.19
N ASP A 83 0.89 -1.90 16.00
CA ASP A 83 0.95 -1.09 14.78
C ASP A 83 -0.02 0.09 14.89
N GLU A 84 -1.23 -0.14 15.41
CA GLU A 84 -2.22 0.92 15.58
C GLU A 84 -1.76 1.97 16.60
N ASP A 85 -1.16 1.54 17.69
CA ASP A 85 -0.63 2.46 18.70
C ASP A 85 0.49 3.33 18.11
N ARG A 86 1.40 2.72 17.37
CA ARG A 86 2.48 3.46 16.69
C ARG A 86 1.89 4.39 15.61
N ALA A 87 0.92 3.92 14.85
CA ALA A 87 0.24 4.73 13.84
C ALA A 87 -0.42 5.96 14.47
N TRP A 88 -1.01 5.80 15.65
CA TRP A 88 -1.63 6.92 16.37
C TRP A 88 -0.59 7.97 16.75
N GLU A 89 0.57 7.55 17.26
CA GLU A 89 1.67 8.47 17.56
C GLU A 89 2.11 9.25 16.32
N ILE A 90 2.24 8.56 15.19
CA ILE A 90 2.64 9.19 13.92
C ILE A 90 1.57 10.19 13.49
N PHE A 91 0.31 9.78 13.57
CA PHE A 91 -0.82 10.61 13.16
C PHE A 91 -0.89 11.90 13.98
N VAL A 92 -0.75 11.80 15.30
CA VAL A 92 -0.78 12.96 16.20
C VAL A 92 0.41 13.90 15.95
N ARG A 93 1.59 13.33 15.74
CA ARG A 93 2.82 14.12 15.54
C ARG A 93 2.81 14.91 14.25
N HIS A 94 2.24 14.36 13.17
CA HIS A 94 2.30 14.94 11.83
C HIS A 94 1.02 15.72 11.49
N HIS A 95 0.58 16.60 12.37
CA HIS A 95 -0.62 17.41 12.17
C HIS A 95 -0.48 18.38 10.97
N ASP A 96 0.75 18.63 10.51
CA ASP A 96 1.05 19.49 9.37
C ASP A 96 1.08 18.73 8.03
N LYS A 97 0.79 17.43 8.05
CA LYS A 97 0.76 16.57 6.85
C LYS A 97 -0.65 16.07 6.58
N GLU A 98 -0.90 15.67 5.33
CA GLU A 98 -2.19 15.12 4.91
C GLU A 98 -2.25 13.60 5.06
N PHE A 99 -1.49 13.04 5.99
CA PHE A 99 -1.49 11.58 6.21
C PHE A 99 -2.84 11.12 6.73
N SER A 100 -3.43 10.12 6.06
CA SER A 100 -4.58 9.40 6.62
C SER A 100 -4.11 8.47 7.74
N PHE A 101 -5.06 7.99 8.54
CA PHE A 101 -4.70 6.98 9.54
C PHE A 101 -4.19 5.70 8.87
N THR A 102 -4.77 5.33 7.74
CA THR A 102 -4.29 4.19 6.95
C THR A 102 -2.83 4.40 6.52
N ASP A 103 -2.46 5.59 6.06
CA ASP A 103 -1.05 5.91 5.77
C ASP A 103 -0.17 5.64 6.99
N CYS A 104 -0.60 6.12 8.15
CA CYS A 104 0.16 5.95 9.39
C CYS A 104 0.28 4.48 9.81
N THR A 105 -0.76 3.67 9.59
CA THR A 105 -0.66 2.22 9.83
C THR A 105 0.33 1.57 8.88
N SER A 106 0.41 2.05 7.64
CA SER A 106 1.38 1.54 6.67
C SER A 106 2.80 1.88 7.09
N PHE A 107 3.05 3.12 7.52
CA PHE A 107 4.37 3.53 8.02
C PHE A 107 4.77 2.69 9.24
N ALA A 108 3.87 2.49 10.18
CA ALA A 108 4.12 1.69 11.37
C ALA A 108 4.46 0.23 11.01
N LEU A 109 3.69 -0.36 10.08
CA LEU A 109 3.92 -1.73 9.65
C LEU A 109 5.27 -1.87 8.95
N MET A 110 5.61 -0.93 8.07
CA MET A 110 6.91 -0.96 7.38
C MET A 110 8.07 -0.86 8.37
N GLU A 111 7.94 -0.01 9.40
CA GLU A 111 8.95 0.07 10.47
C GLU A 111 9.11 -1.28 11.17
N ARG A 112 8.00 -1.91 11.55
CA ARG A 112 8.02 -3.20 12.26
C ARG A 112 8.63 -4.31 11.42
N LEU A 113 8.31 -4.36 10.14
CA LEU A 113 8.81 -5.40 9.24
C LEU A 113 10.19 -5.06 8.66
N GLN A 114 10.71 -3.87 8.95
CA GLN A 114 11.97 -3.38 8.38
C GLN A 114 11.95 -3.34 6.85
N VAL A 115 10.79 -2.94 6.29
CA VAL A 115 10.60 -2.73 4.86
C VAL A 115 10.81 -1.25 4.58
N ASP A 116 11.73 -0.93 3.68
CA ASP A 116 12.10 0.46 3.41
C ASP A 116 11.68 0.95 2.03
N THR A 117 11.06 0.11 1.22
CA THR A 117 10.64 0.46 -0.14
C THR A 117 9.12 0.38 -0.25
N ALA A 118 8.51 1.44 -0.78
CA ALA A 118 7.07 1.54 -0.97
C ALA A 118 6.73 1.71 -2.45
N PHE A 119 5.77 0.92 -2.92
CA PHE A 119 5.15 1.06 -4.24
C PHE A 119 3.95 1.98 -4.07
N ALA A 120 4.11 3.25 -4.49
CA ALA A 120 3.12 4.30 -4.27
C ALA A 120 3.27 5.41 -5.30
N PHE A 121 2.17 6.11 -5.57
CA PHE A 121 2.16 7.24 -6.51
C PHE A 121 1.90 8.59 -5.84
N ASP A 122 1.33 8.60 -4.64
CA ASP A 122 1.18 9.84 -3.89
C ASP A 122 2.48 10.21 -3.17
N ASP A 123 2.54 11.42 -2.60
CA ASP A 123 3.74 11.94 -1.98
C ASP A 123 3.86 11.59 -0.49
N HIS A 124 2.88 10.89 0.10
CA HIS A 124 2.84 10.69 1.54
C HIS A 124 4.03 9.87 2.05
N PHE A 125 4.42 8.82 1.33
CA PHE A 125 5.56 8.00 1.73
C PHE A 125 6.89 8.76 1.63
N ARG A 126 7.02 9.64 0.61
CA ARG A 126 8.19 10.52 0.50
C ARG A 126 8.21 11.56 1.62
N GLN A 127 7.06 12.14 1.95
CA GLN A 127 6.95 13.16 2.99
C GLN A 127 7.27 12.62 4.38
N TYR A 128 6.97 11.35 4.63
CA TYR A 128 7.36 10.71 5.88
C TYR A 128 8.89 10.60 5.98
N GLY A 129 9.59 10.47 4.87
CA GLY A 129 11.03 10.69 4.79
C GLY A 129 11.91 9.51 5.14
N ARG A 130 11.35 8.31 5.29
CA ARG A 130 12.11 7.12 5.71
C ARG A 130 12.13 6.02 4.66
N PHE A 131 11.48 6.23 3.52
CA PHE A 131 11.26 5.17 2.53
C PHE A 131 11.74 5.58 1.15
N VAL A 132 12.21 4.58 0.41
CA VAL A 132 12.42 4.68 -1.03
C VAL A 132 11.07 4.45 -1.69
N VAL A 133 10.65 5.31 -2.60
CA VAL A 133 9.37 5.20 -3.28
C VAL A 133 9.59 4.79 -4.73
N VAL A 134 8.88 3.74 -5.16
CA VAL A 134 8.96 3.19 -6.51
C VAL A 134 7.57 3.19 -7.14
N PRO A 135 7.45 3.23 -8.48
CA PRO A 135 8.53 3.50 -9.43
C PRO A 135 9.00 4.95 -9.34
N SER A 136 10.25 5.16 -9.65
CA SER A 136 10.86 6.51 -9.59
C SER A 136 10.63 7.29 -10.89
#